data_2635180b680f0c0a0ca69a842c2faeb7
#
_entry.id   2635180b680f0c0a0ca69a842c2faeb7
#
_cell.length_a   1.000
_cell.length_b   1.000
_cell.length_c   1.000
_cell.angle_alpha   90.00
_cell.angle_beta   90.00
_cell.angle_gamma   90.00
#
_symmetry.space_group_name_H-M   'P 1'
#
loop_
_entity.id
_entity.type
_entity.pdbx_description
1 polymer ?
#
loop_
_entity_poly.entity_id
_entity_poly.type
_entity_poly.pdbx_seq_one_letter_code
_entity_poly.pdbx_strand_id
1 'polypeptide(L)'
;MFNIIVIRALSVSTYTDGITNEIKGWNWGAFFFNWIWGVCNGVYWPLALIVVNFIPYVGALISLGGCIALGINGSQWAWKGKTWSSVAEFKRVQHKWAIAVVWVFGISIALGLLGGILIGFAGGL
;
A
#
# COMPACT_ATOMS: atom_id res chain seq x y z
N MET A 1 -22.92 11.18 35.31
CA MET A 1 -22.83 9.95 34.48
C MET A 1 -22.98 10.26 32.99
N PHE A 2 -24.04 10.96 32.60
CA PHE A 2 -24.28 11.35 31.22
C PHE A 2 -23.15 12.22 30.63
N ASN A 3 -22.66 13.20 31.40
CA ASN A 3 -21.57 14.08 30.98
C ASN A 3 -20.27 13.32 30.71
N ILE A 4 -19.97 12.27 31.47
CA ILE A 4 -18.78 11.45 31.28
C ILE A 4 -18.87 10.68 29.96
N ILE A 5 -20.05 10.19 29.61
CA ILE A 5 -20.28 9.46 28.35
C ILE A 5 -20.09 10.40 27.17
N VAL A 6 -20.62 11.62 27.24
CA VAL A 6 -20.48 12.63 26.19
C VAL A 6 -19.02 13.04 26.03
N ILE A 7 -18.30 13.29 27.13
CA ILE A 7 -16.88 13.64 27.11
C ILE A 7 -16.05 12.53 26.49
N ARG A 8 -16.32 11.27 26.83
CA ARG A 8 -15.64 10.12 26.23
C ARG A 8 -15.91 10.01 24.74
N ALA A 9 -17.15 10.18 24.33
CA ALA A 9 -17.53 10.13 22.92
C ALA A 9 -16.81 11.22 22.11
N LEU A 10 -16.76 12.45 22.63
CA LEU A 10 -16.05 13.56 22.00
C LEU A 10 -14.54 13.32 21.96
N SER A 11 -13.95 12.80 23.04
CA SER A 11 -12.53 12.47 23.09
C SER A 11 -12.16 11.39 22.07
N VAL A 12 -12.97 10.36 21.96
CA VAL A 12 -12.76 9.27 20.98
C VAL A 12 -12.88 9.81 19.55
N SER A 13 -13.87 10.64 19.29
CA SER A 13 -14.05 11.26 17.97
C SER A 13 -12.84 12.12 17.59
N THR A 14 -12.39 12.99 18.49
CA THR A 14 -11.22 13.85 18.26
C THR A 14 -9.95 13.02 18.06
N TYR A 15 -9.77 11.98 18.87
CA TYR A 15 -8.63 11.08 18.75
C TYR A 15 -8.64 10.36 17.41
N THR A 16 -9.80 9.86 16.99
CA THR A 16 -9.96 9.17 15.70
C THR A 16 -9.66 10.10 14.53
N ASP A 17 -10.14 11.33 14.58
CA ASP A 17 -9.87 12.32 13.53
C ASP A 17 -8.38 12.66 13.45
N GLY A 18 -7.73 12.85 14.61
CA GLY A 18 -6.30 13.10 14.67
C GLY A 18 -5.47 11.95 14.10
N ILE A 19 -5.83 10.71 14.47
CA ILE A 19 -5.19 9.50 13.93
C ILE A 19 -5.38 9.41 12.43
N THR A 20 -6.60 9.65 11.93
CA THR A 20 -6.90 9.62 10.50
C THR A 20 -6.04 10.62 9.73
N ASN A 21 -5.86 11.83 10.24
CA ASN A 21 -5.01 12.85 9.61
C ASN A 21 -3.55 12.43 9.56
N GLU A 22 -3.04 11.79 10.62
CA GLU A 22 -1.67 11.28 10.66
C GLU A 22 -1.45 10.09 9.73
N ILE A 23 -2.50 9.29 9.48
CA ILE A 23 -2.45 8.10 8.66
C ILE A 23 -2.66 8.42 7.18
N LYS A 24 -3.39 9.49 6.87
CA LYS A 24 -3.63 9.92 5.48
C LYS A 24 -2.32 10.20 4.76
N GLY A 25 -2.31 9.88 3.49
CA GLY A 25 -1.18 10.11 2.62
C GLY A 25 -1.03 9.00 1.60
N TRP A 26 -0.16 9.22 0.64
CA TRP A 26 0.10 8.25 -0.40
C TRP A 26 0.85 7.04 0.17
N ASN A 27 0.40 5.84 -0.17
CA ASN A 27 1.01 4.60 0.27
C ASN A 27 1.66 3.88 -0.92
N TRP A 28 2.97 4.02 -1.04
CA TRP A 28 3.74 3.42 -2.13
C TRP A 28 3.70 1.90 -2.10
N GLY A 29 3.74 1.30 -0.92
CA GLY A 29 3.64 -0.15 -0.77
C GLY A 29 2.30 -0.69 -1.30
N ALA A 30 1.22 -0.02 -0.95
CA ALA A 30 -0.12 -0.39 -1.42
C ALA A 30 -0.24 -0.22 -2.94
N PHE A 31 0.31 0.85 -3.49
CA PHE A 31 0.28 1.12 -4.92
C PHE A 31 1.04 0.06 -5.73
N PHE A 32 2.26 -0.27 -5.34
CA PHE A 32 3.11 -1.18 -6.10
C PHE A 32 2.89 -2.66 -5.80
N PHE A 33 2.65 -3.01 -4.53
CA PHE A 33 2.48 -4.41 -4.14
C PHE A 33 1.01 -4.84 -4.06
N ASN A 34 0.08 -3.90 -4.16
CA ASN A 34 -1.38 -4.06 -4.15
C ASN A 34 -1.90 -5.25 -3.34
N TRP A 35 -2.16 -6.42 -3.95
CA TRP A 35 -2.74 -7.56 -3.26
C TRP A 35 -1.79 -8.17 -2.21
N ILE A 36 -0.47 -8.19 -2.46
CA ILE A 36 0.51 -8.69 -1.49
C ILE A 36 0.50 -7.81 -0.25
N TRP A 37 0.59 -6.50 -0.44
CA TRP A 37 0.48 -5.53 0.63
C TRP A 37 -0.86 -5.67 1.36
N GLY A 38 -1.94 -5.83 0.61
CA GLY A 38 -3.29 -5.94 1.15
C GLY A 38 -3.46 -7.10 2.10
N VAL A 39 -3.04 -8.30 1.70
CA VAL A 39 -3.10 -9.49 2.56
C VAL A 39 -2.35 -9.28 3.86
N CYS A 40 -1.17 -8.68 3.80
CA CYS A 40 -0.33 -8.43 4.97
C CYS A 40 -0.89 -7.33 5.89
N ASN A 41 -1.72 -6.44 5.38
CA ASN A 41 -2.24 -5.28 6.10
C ASN A 41 -3.75 -5.33 6.37
N GLY A 42 -4.39 -6.48 6.16
CA GLY A 42 -5.80 -6.67 6.46
C GLY A 42 -6.76 -6.07 5.43
N VAL A 43 -6.28 -5.76 4.24
CA VAL A 43 -7.10 -5.23 3.14
C VAL A 43 -7.15 -6.31 2.05
N TYR A 44 -8.28 -6.98 1.91
CA TYR A 44 -8.37 -8.19 1.08
C TYR A 44 -8.96 -7.97 -0.32
N TRP A 45 -9.66 -6.88 -0.56
CA TRP A 45 -10.27 -6.63 -1.85
C TRP A 45 -9.25 -6.56 -3.03
N PRO A 46 -7.99 -6.13 -2.82
CA PRO A 46 -7.01 -6.13 -3.91
C PRO A 46 -6.71 -7.50 -4.50
N LEU A 47 -7.05 -8.58 -3.81
CA LEU A 47 -6.95 -9.93 -4.37
C LEU A 47 -7.78 -10.07 -5.65
N ALA A 48 -8.87 -9.33 -5.77
CA ALA A 48 -9.68 -9.29 -6.98
C ALA A 48 -8.91 -8.77 -8.19
N LEU A 49 -7.89 -7.93 -7.98
CA LEU A 49 -7.06 -7.41 -9.06
C LEU A 49 -6.27 -8.51 -9.79
N ILE A 50 -5.96 -9.61 -9.09
CA ILE A 50 -5.33 -10.77 -9.71
C ILE A 50 -6.24 -11.34 -10.81
N VAL A 51 -7.52 -11.52 -10.49
CA VAL A 51 -8.51 -12.08 -11.41
C VAL A 51 -8.81 -11.09 -12.54
N VAL A 52 -8.94 -9.82 -12.23
CA VAL A 52 -9.22 -8.75 -13.19
C VAL A 52 -8.12 -8.66 -14.26
N ASN A 53 -6.87 -8.93 -13.88
CA ASN A 53 -5.74 -8.89 -14.83
C ASN A 53 -5.82 -9.93 -15.95
N PHE A 54 -6.67 -10.94 -15.82
CA PHE A 54 -6.93 -11.89 -16.90
C PHE A 54 -7.87 -11.34 -17.99
N ILE A 55 -8.50 -10.18 -17.76
CA ILE A 55 -9.34 -9.51 -18.74
C ILE A 55 -8.45 -8.61 -19.61
N PRO A 56 -8.34 -8.87 -20.94
CA PRO A 56 -7.48 -8.04 -21.80
C PRO A 56 -7.97 -6.59 -21.85
N TYR A 57 -7.04 -5.64 -21.86
CA TYR A 57 -7.26 -4.19 -21.97
C TYR A 57 -8.03 -3.58 -20.79
N VAL A 58 -9.30 -4.00 -20.57
CA VAL A 58 -10.14 -3.51 -19.47
C VAL A 58 -9.53 -3.86 -18.12
N GLY A 59 -8.96 -5.05 -17.99
CA GLY A 59 -8.30 -5.48 -16.76
C GLY A 59 -7.14 -4.58 -16.37
N ALA A 60 -6.33 -4.15 -17.31
CA ALA A 60 -5.21 -3.23 -17.07
C ALA A 60 -5.70 -1.87 -16.56
N LEU A 61 -6.79 -1.33 -17.13
CA LEU A 61 -7.38 -0.06 -16.70
C LEU A 61 -7.97 -0.17 -15.29
N ILE A 62 -8.69 -1.26 -15.01
CA ILE A 62 -9.27 -1.50 -13.67
C ILE A 62 -8.16 -1.68 -12.64
N SER A 63 -7.11 -2.43 -12.98
CA SER A 63 -5.96 -2.64 -12.10
C SER A 63 -5.24 -1.33 -11.79
N LEU A 64 -5.03 -0.48 -12.79
CA LEU A 64 -4.42 0.82 -12.59
C LEU A 64 -5.27 1.70 -11.66
N GLY A 65 -6.57 1.75 -11.89
CA GLY A 65 -7.50 2.46 -11.01
C GLY A 65 -7.48 1.92 -9.58
N GLY A 66 -7.44 0.60 -9.43
CA GLY A 66 -7.33 -0.06 -8.13
C GLY A 66 -6.02 0.27 -7.41
N CYS A 67 -4.90 0.27 -8.12
CA CYS A 67 -3.60 0.64 -7.57
C CYS A 67 -3.56 2.10 -7.12
N ILE A 68 -4.15 3.01 -7.91
CA ILE A 68 -4.25 4.42 -7.55
C ILE A 68 -5.11 4.58 -6.29
N ALA A 69 -6.26 3.89 -6.22
CA ALA A 69 -7.11 3.90 -5.04
C ALA A 69 -6.38 3.38 -3.80
N LEU A 70 -5.59 2.31 -3.93
CA LEU A 70 -4.74 1.80 -2.86
C LEU A 70 -3.68 2.80 -2.42
N GLY A 71 -3.07 3.50 -3.36
CA GLY A 71 -2.10 4.54 -3.06
C GLY A 71 -2.71 5.69 -2.26
N ILE A 72 -3.91 6.11 -2.63
CA ILE A 72 -4.60 7.23 -1.98
C ILE A 72 -5.19 6.82 -0.62
N ASN A 73 -5.89 5.70 -0.58
CA ASN A 73 -6.70 5.29 0.59
C ASN A 73 -6.14 4.07 1.33
N GLY A 74 -5.09 3.43 0.82
CA GLY A 74 -4.58 2.18 1.37
C GLY A 74 -4.23 2.28 2.85
N SER A 75 -3.57 3.36 3.26
CA SER A 75 -3.20 3.57 4.67
C SER A 75 -4.43 3.62 5.57
N GLN A 76 -5.50 4.27 5.15
CA GLN A 76 -6.74 4.34 5.92
C GLN A 76 -7.42 2.96 6.01
N TRP A 77 -7.45 2.22 4.90
CA TRP A 77 -8.01 0.87 4.89
C TRP A 77 -7.20 -0.10 5.74
N ALA A 78 -5.87 -0.02 5.69
CA ALA A 78 -4.99 -0.84 6.52
C ALA A 78 -5.18 -0.54 8.00
N TRP A 79 -5.33 0.73 8.36
CA TRP A 79 -5.59 1.12 9.74
C TRP A 79 -6.87 0.50 10.28
N LYS A 80 -7.92 0.48 9.47
CA LYS A 80 -9.22 -0.12 9.85
C LYS A 80 -9.24 -1.63 9.75
N GLY A 81 -8.45 -2.21 8.84
CA GLY A 81 -8.50 -3.64 8.52
C GLY A 81 -7.75 -4.53 9.52
N LYS A 82 -6.89 -3.97 10.34
CA LYS A 82 -6.04 -4.70 11.26
C LYS A 82 -5.89 -3.92 12.56
N THR A 83 -5.68 -4.62 13.67
CA THR A 83 -5.42 -3.99 14.96
C THR A 83 -3.96 -3.59 15.06
N TRP A 84 -3.70 -2.31 15.27
CA TRP A 84 -2.36 -1.75 15.41
C TRP A 84 -2.13 -1.30 16.85
N SER A 85 -0.95 -1.54 17.39
CA SER A 85 -0.64 -1.16 18.76
C SER A 85 -0.48 0.35 18.93
N SER A 86 -0.05 1.05 17.89
CA SER A 86 0.10 2.51 17.91
C SER A 86 0.19 3.05 16.48
N VAL A 87 0.01 4.37 16.35
CA VAL A 87 0.24 5.07 15.08
C VAL A 87 1.70 4.95 14.66
N ALA A 88 2.63 5.03 15.63
CA ALA A 88 4.06 4.91 15.35
C ALA A 88 4.41 3.54 14.76
N GLU A 89 3.83 2.45 15.29
CA GLU A 89 4.01 1.11 14.72
C GLU A 89 3.45 1.01 13.31
N PHE A 90 2.25 1.54 13.08
CA PHE A 90 1.63 1.58 11.76
C PHE A 90 2.54 2.28 10.75
N LYS A 91 3.01 3.48 11.08
CA LYS A 91 3.90 4.25 10.21
C LYS A 91 5.21 3.52 9.93
N ARG A 92 5.76 2.86 10.94
CA ARG A 92 6.99 2.06 10.78
C ARG A 92 6.79 0.92 9.81
N VAL A 93 5.67 0.19 9.91
CA VAL A 93 5.36 -0.90 8.99
C VAL A 93 5.15 -0.38 7.57
N GLN A 94 4.39 0.70 7.40
CA GLN A 94 4.17 1.29 6.08
C GLN A 94 5.47 1.83 5.48
N HIS A 95 6.35 2.39 6.30
CA HIS A 95 7.67 2.84 5.87
C HIS A 95 8.53 1.66 5.36
N LYS A 96 8.47 0.52 6.04
CA LYS A 96 9.15 -0.70 5.58
C LYS A 96 8.65 -1.15 4.22
N TRP A 97 7.35 -1.05 3.96
CA TRP A 97 6.79 -1.36 2.65
C TRP A 97 7.30 -0.41 1.58
N ALA A 98 7.40 0.89 1.89
CA ALA A 98 7.96 1.87 0.96
C ALA A 98 9.44 1.59 0.66
N ILE A 99 10.22 1.22 1.68
CA ILE A 99 11.61 0.82 1.51
C ILE A 99 11.70 -0.44 0.64
N ALA A 100 10.82 -1.41 0.85
CA ALA A 100 10.76 -2.62 0.04
C ALA A 100 10.51 -2.30 -1.44
N VAL A 101 9.65 -1.32 -1.74
CA VAL A 101 9.44 -0.84 -3.12
C VAL A 101 10.75 -0.34 -3.72
N VAL A 102 11.49 0.49 -3.00
CA VAL A 102 12.78 1.04 -3.46
C VAL A 102 13.76 -0.09 -3.75
N TRP A 103 13.88 -1.06 -2.84
CA TRP A 103 14.79 -2.19 -3.02
C TRP A 103 14.40 -3.07 -4.21
N VAL A 104 13.12 -3.44 -4.32
CA VAL A 104 12.64 -4.29 -5.42
C VAL A 104 12.86 -3.60 -6.76
N PHE A 105 12.50 -2.33 -6.89
CA PHE A 105 12.70 -1.58 -8.12
C PHE A 105 14.18 -1.34 -8.41
N GLY A 106 14.98 -0.98 -7.40
CA GLY A 106 16.41 -0.78 -7.56
C GLY A 106 17.12 -2.03 -8.04
N ILE A 107 16.84 -3.17 -7.41
CA ILE A 107 17.41 -4.47 -7.81
C ILE A 107 16.93 -4.85 -9.22
N SER A 108 15.64 -4.65 -9.51
CA SER A 108 15.06 -4.97 -10.82
C SER A 108 15.71 -4.16 -11.94
N ILE A 109 15.91 -2.87 -11.71
CA ILE A 109 16.59 -1.97 -12.68
C ILE A 109 18.04 -2.42 -12.86
N ALA A 110 18.76 -2.70 -11.77
CA ALA A 110 20.14 -3.14 -11.82
C ALA A 110 20.30 -4.43 -12.60
N LEU A 111 19.44 -5.43 -12.33
CA LEU A 111 19.44 -6.71 -13.05
C LEU A 111 19.06 -6.54 -14.52
N GLY A 112 18.10 -5.65 -14.82
CA GLY A 112 17.69 -5.35 -16.18
C GLY A 112 18.80 -4.71 -16.98
N LEU A 113 19.51 -3.75 -16.39
CA LEU A 113 20.67 -3.10 -17.02
C LEU A 113 21.81 -4.10 -17.24
N LEU A 114 22.13 -4.89 -16.23
CA LEU A 114 23.17 -5.92 -16.33
C LEU A 114 22.83 -6.93 -17.41
N GLY A 115 21.60 -7.44 -17.43
CA GLY A 115 21.13 -8.38 -18.44
C GLY A 115 21.15 -7.78 -19.84
N GLY A 116 20.73 -6.54 -19.99
CA GLY A 116 20.79 -5.80 -21.26
C GLY A 116 22.21 -5.60 -21.75
N ILE A 117 23.15 -5.28 -20.88
CA ILE A 117 24.56 -5.13 -21.21
C ILE A 117 25.13 -6.49 -21.67
N LEU A 118 24.86 -7.55 -20.94
CA LEU A 118 25.34 -8.90 -21.28
C LEU A 118 24.78 -9.39 -22.62
N ILE A 119 23.49 -9.18 -22.86
CA ILE A 119 22.84 -9.54 -24.13
C ILE A 119 23.42 -8.70 -25.27
N GLY A 120 23.62 -7.40 -25.06
CA GLY A 120 24.23 -6.52 -26.03
C GLY A 120 25.66 -6.93 -26.38
N PHE A 121 26.44 -7.31 -25.40
CA PHE A 121 27.80 -7.85 -25.61
C PHE A 121 27.75 -9.14 -26.42
N ALA A 122 26.90 -10.09 -26.02
CA ALA A 122 26.74 -11.35 -26.74
C ALA A 122 26.25 -11.18 -28.17
N GLY A 123 25.31 -10.23 -28.38
CA GLY A 123 24.79 -9.90 -29.71
C GLY A 123 25.78 -9.15 -30.60
N GLY A 124 26.75 -8.46 -29.98
CA GLY A 124 27.80 -7.74 -30.70
C GLY A 124 29.00 -8.62 -31.09
N LEU A 125 29.03 -9.81 -30.56
CA LEU A 125 30.08 -10.80 -30.91
C LEU A 125 29.63 -11.64 -32.09
#